data_d799dfe2311dded9afd851dbdbb4a818
#
_entry.id   d799dfe2311dded9afd851dbdbb4a818
#
_cell.length_a   1.000
_cell.length_b   1.000
_cell.length_c   1.000
_cell.angle_alpha   90.00
_cell.angle_beta   90.00
_cell.angle_gamma   90.00
#
_symmetry.space_group_name_H-M   'P 1'
#
loop_
_entity.id
_entity.type
_entity.pdbx_description
1 polymer ?
#
loop_
_entity_poly.entity_id
_entity_poly.type
_entity_poly.pdbx_seq_one_letter_code
_entity_poly.pdbx_strand_id
1 'polypeptide(L)'
;MQAYAREHGIAVHLDGARLWNAHVASGTPLRELAAGFDTVSVCLSKGLGAPVGSVLVGSREHVAAARVWRKRYGAGMRQTGFLAAAGRYAVRHHVDRLAEDHANARVLAAALDVDPATVDTNIVFAEVADPGAFVAGAAERGVRVMQLGPRAVRLVTHLDVSAEDAARAAEVLAALPR
;
A
#
# COMPACT_ATOMS: atom_id res chain seq x y z
N MET A 1 -19.52 3.85 -10.98
CA MET A 1 -19.89 3.47 -9.59
C MET A 1 -20.43 4.66 -8.80
N GLN A 2 -19.69 5.76 -8.58
CA GLN A 2 -20.15 6.94 -7.81
C GLN A 2 -21.44 7.58 -8.34
N ALA A 3 -21.58 7.73 -9.67
CA ALA A 3 -22.79 8.29 -10.28
C ALA A 3 -24.03 7.44 -9.95
N TYR A 4 -23.93 6.13 -10.11
CA TYR A 4 -24.97 5.17 -9.76
C TYR A 4 -25.33 5.23 -8.27
N ALA A 5 -24.33 5.23 -7.40
CA ALA A 5 -24.54 5.32 -5.95
C ALA A 5 -25.29 6.61 -5.57
N ARG A 6 -24.89 7.74 -6.16
CA ARG A 6 -25.55 9.05 -5.93
C ARG A 6 -27.02 9.03 -6.39
N GLU A 7 -27.29 8.48 -7.57
CA GLU A 7 -28.64 8.35 -8.12
C GLU A 7 -29.55 7.52 -7.20
N HIS A 8 -28.99 6.53 -6.51
CA HIS A 8 -29.74 5.61 -5.65
C HIS A 8 -29.62 5.91 -4.14
N GLY A 9 -29.04 7.05 -3.76
CA GLY A 9 -28.88 7.44 -2.36
C GLY A 9 -27.97 6.49 -1.55
N ILE A 10 -27.02 5.84 -2.22
CA ILE A 10 -26.08 4.88 -1.60
C ILE A 10 -24.80 5.60 -1.22
N ALA A 11 -24.42 5.55 0.05
CA ALA A 11 -23.14 6.09 0.52
C ALA A 11 -21.95 5.27 -0.01
N VAL A 12 -20.87 5.97 -0.37
CA VAL A 12 -19.68 5.33 -0.95
C VAL A 12 -18.47 5.58 -0.05
N HIS A 13 -17.81 4.51 0.33
CA HIS A 13 -16.55 4.55 1.08
C HIS A 13 -15.37 4.19 0.17
N LEU A 14 -14.28 4.95 0.28
CA LEU A 14 -13.00 4.61 -0.34
C LEU A 14 -12.07 3.97 0.70
N ASP A 15 -11.73 2.70 0.51
CA ASP A 15 -10.54 2.13 1.13
C ASP A 15 -9.29 2.66 0.40
N GLY A 16 -8.78 3.78 0.89
CA GLY A 16 -7.61 4.46 0.37
C GLY A 16 -6.31 3.98 1.01
N ALA A 17 -6.21 2.70 1.34
CA ALA A 17 -5.04 2.14 2.01
C ALA A 17 -3.69 2.47 1.33
N ARG A 18 -3.71 2.68 0.00
CA ARG A 18 -2.56 3.13 -0.80
C ARG A 18 -2.87 4.38 -1.63
N LEU A 19 -3.72 5.26 -1.14
CA LEU A 19 -4.07 6.50 -1.83
C LEU A 19 -2.85 7.41 -2.04
N TRP A 20 -1.90 7.41 -1.10
CA TRP A 20 -0.63 8.11 -1.22
C TRP A 20 0.20 7.62 -2.41
N ASN A 21 0.27 6.30 -2.59
CA ASN A 21 0.96 5.71 -3.73
C ASN A 21 0.26 6.08 -5.05
N ALA A 22 -1.06 6.01 -5.10
CA ALA A 22 -1.85 6.41 -6.27
C ALA A 22 -1.61 7.89 -6.63
N HIS A 23 -1.57 8.77 -5.62
CA HIS A 23 -1.25 10.18 -5.79
C HIS A 23 0.13 10.38 -6.44
N VAL A 24 1.17 9.76 -5.88
CA VAL A 24 2.55 9.90 -6.36
C VAL A 24 2.72 9.28 -7.76
N ALA A 25 2.07 8.15 -8.03
CA ALA A 25 2.17 7.47 -9.31
C ALA A 25 1.47 8.23 -10.45
N SER A 26 0.29 8.79 -10.18
CA SER A 26 -0.54 9.45 -11.19
C SER A 26 -0.33 10.96 -11.29
N GLY A 27 0.29 11.59 -10.28
CA GLY A 27 0.31 13.05 -10.13
C GLY A 27 -1.05 13.67 -9.77
N THR A 28 -2.11 12.85 -9.67
CA THR A 28 -3.46 13.36 -9.38
C THR A 28 -3.56 13.83 -7.93
N PRO A 29 -4.02 15.06 -7.66
CA PRO A 29 -4.18 15.55 -6.30
C PRO A 29 -5.05 14.65 -5.43
N LEU A 30 -4.68 14.46 -4.16
CA LEU A 30 -5.44 13.62 -3.20
C LEU A 30 -6.91 14.00 -3.11
N ARG A 31 -7.24 15.30 -3.17
CA ARG A 31 -8.62 15.79 -3.16
C ARG A 31 -9.43 15.30 -4.37
N GLU A 32 -8.79 15.12 -5.52
CA GLU A 32 -9.44 14.63 -6.74
C GLU A 32 -9.63 13.12 -6.67
N LEU A 33 -8.61 12.38 -6.19
CA LEU A 33 -8.71 10.94 -5.95
C LEU A 33 -9.80 10.60 -4.92
N ALA A 34 -10.01 11.47 -3.92
CA ALA A 34 -11.02 11.31 -2.88
C ALA A 34 -12.39 11.89 -3.26
N ALA A 35 -12.51 12.59 -4.41
CA ALA A 35 -13.74 13.25 -4.78
C ALA A 35 -14.90 12.27 -5.03
N GLY A 36 -16.07 12.59 -4.52
CA GLY A 36 -17.29 11.81 -4.71
C GLY A 36 -17.44 10.61 -3.77
N PHE A 37 -16.57 10.46 -2.78
CA PHE A 37 -16.75 9.52 -1.68
C PHE A 37 -17.25 10.23 -0.42
N ASP A 38 -18.17 9.59 0.30
CA ASP A 38 -18.72 10.12 1.55
C ASP A 38 -17.70 10.01 2.69
N THR A 39 -16.93 8.93 2.67
CA THR A 39 -15.81 8.72 3.60
C THR A 39 -14.62 8.06 2.89
N VAL A 40 -13.43 8.37 3.37
CA VAL A 40 -12.17 7.81 2.87
C VAL A 40 -11.32 7.36 4.04
N SER A 41 -10.78 6.17 4.01
CA SER A 41 -9.73 5.75 4.94
C SER A 41 -8.38 5.74 4.25
N VAL A 42 -7.35 6.28 4.91
CA VAL A 42 -5.97 6.28 4.42
C VAL A 42 -5.04 5.68 5.46
N CYS A 43 -4.15 4.79 5.05
CA CYS A 43 -3.17 4.20 5.95
C CYS A 43 -1.95 5.11 6.12
N LEU A 44 -1.44 5.16 7.36
CA LEU A 44 -0.16 5.78 7.71
C LEU A 44 0.95 4.74 7.90
N SER A 45 0.58 3.49 8.21
CA SER A 45 1.48 2.38 8.58
C SER A 45 1.86 1.45 7.43
N LYS A 46 1.71 1.89 6.19
CA LYS A 46 2.19 1.19 4.98
C LYS A 46 3.38 1.94 4.40
N GLY A 47 3.35 2.32 3.13
CA GLY A 47 4.45 3.03 2.47
C GLY A 47 4.94 4.30 3.19
N LEU A 48 4.10 4.97 3.98
CA LEU A 48 4.53 6.12 4.79
C LEU A 48 5.35 5.73 6.02
N GLY A 49 5.39 4.45 6.42
CA GLY A 49 6.27 3.96 7.49
C GLY A 49 5.94 4.43 8.90
N ALA A 50 4.73 4.95 9.16
CA ALA A 50 4.33 5.22 10.53
C ALA A 50 4.13 3.89 11.31
N PRO A 51 4.41 3.85 12.62
CA PRO A 51 4.38 2.61 13.40
C PRO A 51 2.99 1.99 13.47
N VAL A 52 1.93 2.80 13.32
CA VAL A 52 0.54 2.35 13.38
C VAL A 52 -0.38 3.43 12.79
N GLY A 53 -1.55 2.98 12.35
CA GLY A 53 -2.71 3.84 12.20
C GLY A 53 -3.19 4.03 10.77
N SER A 54 -4.44 4.41 10.75
CA SER A 54 -5.12 4.96 9.59
C SER A 54 -5.97 6.16 10.00
N VAL A 55 -6.27 7.01 9.06
CA VAL A 55 -7.11 8.19 9.27
C VAL A 55 -8.36 8.03 8.44
N LEU A 56 -9.52 8.23 9.09
CA LEU A 56 -10.79 8.37 8.41
C LEU A 56 -11.07 9.85 8.13
N VAL A 57 -11.36 10.16 6.89
CA VAL A 57 -11.74 11.47 6.39
C VAL A 57 -13.20 11.42 5.92
N GLY A 58 -13.96 12.47 6.17
CA GLY A 58 -15.36 12.59 5.75
C GLY A 58 -15.99 13.85 6.31
N SER A 59 -17.32 13.96 6.22
CA SER A 59 -18.05 15.05 6.83
C SER A 59 -17.89 15.08 8.35
N ARG A 60 -18.16 16.22 8.97
CA ARG A 60 -18.14 16.34 10.43
C ARG A 60 -19.05 15.31 11.11
N GLU A 61 -20.21 15.05 10.52
CA GLU A 61 -21.18 14.09 11.02
C GLU A 61 -20.65 12.65 10.93
N HIS A 62 -20.11 12.24 9.76
CA HIS A 62 -19.51 10.94 9.58
C HIS A 62 -18.35 10.71 10.54
N VAL A 63 -17.47 11.69 10.72
CA VAL A 63 -16.34 11.58 11.65
C VAL A 63 -16.82 11.50 13.11
N ALA A 64 -17.87 12.23 13.49
CA ALA A 64 -18.46 12.15 14.83
C ALA A 64 -19.04 10.75 15.10
N ALA A 65 -19.81 10.20 14.17
CA ALA A 65 -20.35 8.84 14.26
C ALA A 65 -19.19 7.80 14.32
N ALA A 66 -18.19 7.94 13.47
CA ALA A 66 -17.04 7.04 13.45
C ALA A 66 -16.26 7.01 14.78
N ARG A 67 -16.17 8.15 15.49
CA ARG A 67 -15.55 8.20 16.83
C ARG A 67 -16.29 7.35 17.86
N VAL A 68 -17.62 7.32 17.79
CA VAL A 68 -18.44 6.46 18.66
C VAL A 68 -18.18 4.99 18.35
N TRP A 69 -18.20 4.62 17.07
CA TRP A 69 -17.93 3.26 16.62
C TRP A 69 -16.51 2.81 16.94
N ARG A 70 -15.51 3.67 16.72
CA ARG A 70 -14.13 3.41 17.13
C ARG A 70 -14.04 3.01 18.61
N LYS A 71 -14.75 3.71 19.49
CA LYS A 71 -14.78 3.40 20.93
C LYS A 71 -15.45 2.06 21.20
N ARG A 72 -16.59 1.80 20.53
CA ARG A 72 -17.37 0.56 20.67
C ARG A 72 -16.57 -0.68 20.26
N TYR A 73 -15.75 -0.56 19.21
CA TYR A 73 -14.86 -1.64 18.73
C TYR A 73 -13.54 -1.75 19.49
N GLY A 74 -13.39 -1.07 20.61
CA GLY A 74 -12.19 -1.18 21.45
C GLY A 74 -10.97 -0.38 20.98
N ALA A 75 -11.07 0.38 19.89
CA ALA A 75 -9.95 1.13 19.31
C ALA A 75 -9.78 2.56 19.90
N GLY A 76 -10.34 2.84 21.07
CA GLY A 76 -10.25 4.13 21.75
C GLY A 76 -8.98 4.27 22.58
N MET A 77 -7.83 4.34 21.96
CA MET A 77 -6.54 4.52 22.65
C MET A 77 -6.46 5.87 23.36
N ARG A 78 -5.76 5.88 24.50
CA ARG A 78 -5.36 7.09 25.25
C ARG A 78 -3.91 7.45 24.93
N GLN A 79 -3.53 8.70 25.20
CA GLN A 79 -2.15 9.20 25.05
C GLN A 79 -1.50 8.84 23.70
N THR A 80 -2.21 9.05 22.61
CA THR A 80 -1.77 8.70 21.25
C THR A 80 -0.82 9.75 20.63
N GLY A 81 -0.33 10.71 21.41
CA GLY A 81 0.52 11.80 20.93
C GLY A 81 1.78 11.32 20.21
N PHE A 82 2.45 10.28 20.68
CA PHE A 82 3.62 9.70 20.02
C PHE A 82 3.26 9.15 18.63
N LEU A 83 2.18 8.40 18.53
CA LEU A 83 1.72 7.81 17.29
C LEU A 83 1.27 8.90 16.30
N ALA A 84 0.59 9.93 16.80
CA ALA A 84 0.18 11.07 15.99
C ALA A 84 1.39 11.89 15.50
N ALA A 85 2.41 12.06 16.33
CA ALA A 85 3.65 12.74 15.94
C ALA A 85 4.38 11.97 14.83
N ALA A 86 4.51 10.64 14.96
CA ALA A 86 5.08 9.79 13.92
C ALA A 86 4.27 9.85 12.61
N GLY A 87 2.93 9.78 12.70
CA GLY A 87 2.06 9.94 11.53
C GLY A 87 2.20 11.31 10.85
N ARG A 88 2.30 12.39 11.62
CA ARG A 88 2.55 13.74 11.08
C ARG A 88 3.90 13.82 10.38
N TYR A 89 4.93 13.24 10.96
CA TYR A 89 6.25 13.17 10.35
C TYR A 89 6.19 12.43 9.01
N ALA A 90 5.60 11.24 9.01
CA ALA A 90 5.44 10.41 7.84
C ALA A 90 4.72 11.14 6.68
N VAL A 91 3.60 11.80 6.96
CA VAL A 91 2.87 12.58 5.95
C VAL A 91 3.69 13.76 5.40
N ARG A 92 4.55 14.37 6.21
CA ARG A 92 5.35 15.52 5.78
C ARG A 92 6.61 15.15 5.01
N HIS A 93 7.15 13.96 5.26
CA HIS A 93 8.49 13.61 4.77
C HIS A 93 8.54 12.36 3.91
N HIS A 94 7.49 11.50 3.94
CA HIS A 94 7.56 10.21 3.28
C HIS A 94 6.63 10.07 2.07
N VAL A 95 5.81 11.07 1.75
CA VAL A 95 4.90 10.96 0.60
C VAL A 95 5.69 10.92 -0.70
N ASP A 96 6.54 11.92 -0.95
CA ASP A 96 7.27 12.04 -2.22
C ASP A 96 8.25 10.88 -2.44
N ARG A 97 8.85 10.35 -1.35
CA ARG A 97 9.76 9.22 -1.45
C ARG A 97 9.10 7.89 -1.88
N LEU A 98 7.77 7.80 -1.88
CA LEU A 98 7.07 6.62 -2.42
C LEU A 98 7.43 6.36 -3.90
N ALA A 99 7.92 7.36 -4.62
CA ALA A 99 8.45 7.18 -5.97
C ALA A 99 9.64 6.20 -6.01
N GLU A 100 10.45 6.14 -4.94
CA GLU A 100 11.56 5.19 -4.80
C GLU A 100 11.03 3.76 -4.67
N ASP A 101 9.98 3.55 -3.87
CA ASP A 101 9.32 2.25 -3.72
C ASP A 101 8.77 1.76 -5.07
N HIS A 102 8.19 2.68 -5.86
CA HIS A 102 7.67 2.36 -7.19
C HIS A 102 8.81 1.99 -8.18
N ALA A 103 9.93 2.70 -8.12
CA ALA A 103 11.09 2.39 -8.94
C ALA A 103 11.67 1.00 -8.58
N ASN A 104 11.82 0.71 -7.29
CA ASN A 104 12.27 -0.58 -6.79
C ASN A 104 11.32 -1.72 -7.21
N ALA A 105 10.02 -1.49 -7.18
CA ALA A 105 9.04 -2.47 -7.64
C ALA A 105 9.22 -2.81 -9.14
N ARG A 106 9.50 -1.81 -9.99
CA ARG A 106 9.75 -2.04 -11.41
C ARG A 106 11.02 -2.84 -11.68
N VAL A 107 12.06 -2.64 -10.87
CA VAL A 107 13.28 -3.48 -10.94
C VAL A 107 12.96 -4.94 -10.67
N LEU A 108 12.17 -5.21 -9.62
CA LEU A 108 11.74 -6.57 -9.27
C LEU A 108 10.81 -7.18 -10.34
N ALA A 109 9.94 -6.38 -10.93
CA ALA A 109 9.04 -6.81 -12.00
C ALA A 109 9.83 -7.31 -13.22
N ALA A 110 10.80 -6.53 -13.67
CA ALA A 110 11.66 -6.89 -14.80
C ALA A 110 12.40 -8.23 -14.56
N ALA A 111 12.86 -8.47 -13.34
CA ALA A 111 13.53 -9.72 -12.97
C ALA A 111 12.60 -10.95 -12.99
N LEU A 112 11.31 -10.74 -12.96
CA LEU A 112 10.26 -11.77 -12.97
C LEU A 112 9.49 -11.86 -14.29
N ASP A 113 10.01 -11.27 -15.37
CA ASP A 113 9.36 -11.16 -16.70
C ASP A 113 7.97 -10.50 -16.64
N VAL A 114 7.72 -9.67 -15.63
CA VAL A 114 6.54 -8.81 -15.56
C VAL A 114 6.90 -7.48 -16.23
N ASP A 115 6.06 -7.04 -17.16
CA ASP A 115 6.28 -5.74 -17.80
C ASP A 115 6.27 -4.61 -16.75
N PRO A 116 7.39 -3.91 -16.53
CA PRO A 116 7.47 -2.83 -15.55
C PRO A 116 6.45 -1.70 -15.77
N ALA A 117 5.97 -1.52 -17.01
CA ALA A 117 4.95 -0.54 -17.36
C ALA A 117 3.58 -0.87 -16.76
N THR A 118 3.34 -2.13 -16.40
CA THR A 118 2.10 -2.56 -15.74
C THR A 118 2.15 -2.43 -14.21
N VAL A 119 3.30 -2.04 -13.66
CA VAL A 119 3.48 -1.86 -12.21
C VAL A 119 3.26 -0.39 -11.85
N ASP A 120 2.04 -0.07 -11.47
CA ASP A 120 1.63 1.30 -11.15
C ASP A 120 2.31 1.85 -9.89
N THR A 121 2.47 1.01 -8.86
CA THR A 121 2.95 1.43 -7.55
C THR A 121 4.02 0.48 -6.99
N ASN A 122 3.95 0.16 -5.73
CA ASN A 122 4.93 -0.61 -4.97
C ASN A 122 4.59 -2.11 -4.86
N ILE A 123 3.70 -2.64 -5.68
CA ILE A 123 3.28 -4.04 -5.63
C ILE A 123 3.53 -4.69 -6.98
N VAL A 124 4.21 -5.82 -6.95
CA VAL A 124 4.41 -6.69 -8.11
C VAL A 124 3.66 -8.00 -7.89
N PHE A 125 2.93 -8.44 -8.91
CA PHE A 125 2.36 -9.78 -8.99
C PHE A 125 3.08 -10.52 -10.12
N ALA A 126 3.60 -11.71 -9.81
CA ALA A 126 4.23 -12.56 -10.79
C ALA A 126 3.63 -13.96 -10.74
N GLU A 127 3.38 -14.53 -11.92
CA GLU A 127 2.97 -15.93 -12.03
C GLU A 127 4.18 -16.85 -11.91
N VAL A 128 4.03 -17.93 -11.14
CA VAL A 128 5.02 -18.98 -10.96
C VAL A 128 4.34 -20.34 -10.89
N ALA A 129 4.97 -21.37 -11.40
CA ALA A 129 4.38 -22.72 -11.45
C ALA A 129 4.19 -23.31 -10.04
N ASP A 130 5.16 -23.13 -9.16
CA ASP A 130 5.14 -23.58 -7.76
C ASP A 130 5.49 -22.42 -6.82
N PRO A 131 4.49 -21.64 -6.37
CA PRO A 131 4.72 -20.52 -5.45
C PRO A 131 5.33 -20.95 -4.11
N GLY A 132 5.05 -22.17 -3.64
CA GLY A 132 5.60 -22.68 -2.39
C GLY A 132 7.12 -22.88 -2.48
N ALA A 133 7.57 -23.59 -3.52
CA ALA A 133 8.99 -23.78 -3.78
C ALA A 133 9.71 -22.45 -4.07
N PHE A 134 9.07 -21.55 -4.82
CA PHE A 134 9.61 -20.23 -5.12
C PHE A 134 9.82 -19.38 -3.86
N VAL A 135 8.82 -19.31 -2.97
CA VAL A 135 8.90 -18.58 -1.70
C VAL A 135 9.99 -19.17 -0.79
N ALA A 136 10.08 -20.50 -0.70
CA ALA A 136 11.10 -21.17 0.09
C ALA A 136 12.51 -20.87 -0.45
N GLY A 137 12.72 -21.03 -1.77
CA GLY A 137 14.00 -20.77 -2.42
C GLY A 137 14.44 -19.30 -2.33
N ALA A 138 13.50 -18.35 -2.36
CA ALA A 138 13.76 -16.94 -2.13
C ALA A 138 14.20 -16.69 -0.67
N ALA A 139 13.47 -17.27 0.29
CA ALA A 139 13.74 -17.10 1.72
C ALA A 139 15.13 -17.66 2.12
N GLU A 140 15.54 -18.81 1.58
CA GLU A 140 16.88 -19.39 1.78
C GLU A 140 18.01 -18.45 1.33
N ARG A 141 17.72 -17.55 0.37
CA ARG A 141 18.65 -16.55 -0.16
C ARG A 141 18.42 -15.14 0.42
N GLY A 142 17.64 -15.05 1.52
CA GLY A 142 17.40 -13.81 2.24
C GLY A 142 16.35 -12.89 1.62
N VAL A 143 15.60 -13.34 0.62
CA VAL A 143 14.54 -12.57 -0.01
C VAL A 143 13.15 -13.09 0.44
N ARG A 144 12.35 -12.22 1.04
CA ARG A 144 11.01 -12.58 1.53
C ARG A 144 9.94 -12.09 0.57
N VAL A 145 9.20 -13.03 0.01
CA VAL A 145 8.04 -12.76 -0.85
C VAL A 145 6.82 -13.51 -0.31
N MET A 146 5.64 -13.16 -0.78
CA MET A 146 4.40 -13.78 -0.31
C MET A 146 3.76 -14.59 -1.43
N GLN A 147 3.39 -15.82 -1.13
CA GLN A 147 2.49 -16.59 -2.00
C GLN A 147 1.11 -15.93 -2.04
N LEU A 148 0.53 -15.79 -3.23
CA LEU A 148 -0.81 -15.30 -3.45
C LEU A 148 -1.59 -16.26 -4.35
N GLY A 149 -2.33 -17.15 -3.71
CA GLY A 149 -3.08 -18.19 -4.45
C GLY A 149 -2.18 -19.31 -4.99
N PRO A 150 -2.69 -20.12 -5.92
CA PRO A 150 -2.05 -21.36 -6.35
C PRO A 150 -0.93 -21.17 -7.39
N ARG A 151 -0.84 -20.02 -8.04
CA ARG A 151 0.07 -19.79 -9.17
C ARG A 151 0.70 -18.41 -9.17
N ALA A 152 0.68 -17.69 -8.06
CA ALA A 152 1.21 -16.34 -8.02
C ALA A 152 1.97 -16.04 -6.73
N VAL A 153 2.94 -15.16 -6.86
CA VAL A 153 3.62 -14.52 -5.75
C VAL A 153 3.40 -13.00 -5.80
N ARG A 154 3.41 -12.39 -4.63
CA ARG A 154 3.34 -10.94 -4.48
C ARG A 154 4.59 -10.41 -3.80
N LEU A 155 5.16 -9.38 -4.38
CA LEU A 155 6.26 -8.62 -3.82
C LEU A 155 5.77 -7.22 -3.47
N VAL A 156 6.30 -6.66 -2.40
CA VAL A 156 5.95 -5.30 -1.94
C VAL A 156 7.24 -4.59 -1.54
N THR A 157 7.51 -3.46 -2.17
CA THR A 157 8.60 -2.57 -1.79
C THR A 157 8.11 -1.51 -0.79
N HIS A 158 8.97 -1.07 0.08
CA HIS A 158 8.67 -0.10 1.13
C HIS A 158 9.96 0.56 1.64
N LEU A 159 9.83 1.49 2.58
CA LEU A 159 10.88 2.31 3.17
C LEU A 159 12.16 1.55 3.56
N ASP A 160 12.03 0.29 4.01
CA ASP A 160 13.17 -0.52 4.47
C ASP A 160 13.82 -1.34 3.34
N VAL A 161 13.44 -1.10 2.07
CA VAL A 161 14.01 -1.74 0.89
C VAL A 161 14.70 -0.68 0.05
N SER A 162 16.02 -0.65 0.12
CA SER A 162 16.83 0.25 -0.68
C SER A 162 16.88 -0.17 -2.16
N ALA A 163 17.38 0.71 -3.04
CA ALA A 163 17.60 0.36 -4.44
C ALA A 163 18.64 -0.78 -4.59
N GLU A 164 19.64 -0.81 -3.71
CA GLU A 164 20.64 -1.89 -3.68
C GLU A 164 20.01 -3.23 -3.25
N ASP A 165 19.15 -3.20 -2.22
CA ASP A 165 18.41 -4.40 -1.80
C ASP A 165 17.48 -4.91 -2.89
N ALA A 166 16.79 -4.00 -3.61
CA ALA A 166 15.94 -4.36 -4.72
C ALA A 166 16.73 -5.00 -5.87
N ALA A 167 17.88 -4.46 -6.21
CA ALA A 167 18.77 -5.03 -7.24
C ALA A 167 19.26 -6.43 -6.84
N ARG A 168 19.75 -6.61 -5.60
CA ARG A 168 20.17 -7.91 -5.08
C ARG A 168 19.01 -8.90 -5.05
N ALA A 169 17.82 -8.48 -4.62
CA ALA A 169 16.63 -9.34 -4.63
C ALA A 169 16.24 -9.74 -6.07
N ALA A 170 16.35 -8.84 -7.03
CA ALA A 170 16.09 -9.10 -8.44
C ALA A 170 17.01 -10.24 -8.97
N GLU A 171 18.31 -10.19 -8.68
CA GLU A 171 19.26 -11.24 -9.06
C GLU A 171 18.89 -12.60 -8.47
N VAL A 172 18.53 -12.62 -7.17
CA VAL A 172 18.10 -13.85 -6.49
C VAL A 172 16.85 -14.43 -7.11
N LEU A 173 15.84 -13.59 -7.34
CA LEU A 173 14.53 -14.02 -7.85
C LEU A 173 14.61 -14.47 -9.31
N ALA A 174 15.45 -13.84 -10.14
CA ALA A 174 15.67 -14.24 -11.52
C ALA A 174 16.30 -15.63 -11.65
N ALA A 175 17.08 -16.05 -10.66
CA ALA A 175 17.75 -17.35 -10.64
C ALA A 175 16.87 -18.50 -10.12
N LEU A 176 15.64 -18.23 -9.67
CA LEU A 176 14.71 -19.25 -9.18
C LEU A 176 13.88 -19.85 -10.31
N PRO A 177 13.52 -21.14 -10.24
CA PRO A 177 12.55 -21.76 -11.15
C PRO A 177 11.19 -21.06 -11.05
N ARG A 178 10.55 -20.85 -12.19
CA ARG A 178 9.27 -20.16 -12.30
C ARG A 178 8.16 -21.04 -12.89
#